data_edef3581e7dbfb8c7695370bc03289cf
#
_entry.id   edef3581e7dbfb8c7695370bc03289cf
#
_cell.length_a   1.000
_cell.length_b   1.000
_cell.length_c   1.000
_cell.angle_alpha   90.00
_cell.angle_beta   90.00
_cell.angle_gamma   90.00
#
_symmetry.space_group_name_H-M   'P 1'
#
loop_
_entity.id
_entity.type
_entity.pdbx_description
1 polymer ?
#
loop_
_entity_poly.entity_id
_entity_poly.type
_entity_poly.pdbx_seq_one_letter_code
_entity_poly.pdbx_strand_id
1 'polypeptide(L)'
;GASVAYVEADYLDWVPQHRYDLVLMIYHDYAALAPRQRRQLLDNVHAMLEPDGAFLFDVPSLAALADLEEATAYAPMLMDGFWSSHPYYGFLNTFRYPDALVSVDRYEIVEARRTRIFYNWLQYFDPESLAAELATAGFTVDEVVGDVAGGELGPASHELAAVARPNAR
;
A
#
# COMPACT_ATOMS: atom_id res chain seq x y z
N GLY A 1 18.69 24.43 -2.86
CA GLY A 1 17.52 23.56 -2.86
C GLY A 1 17.93 22.14 -3.19
N ALA A 2 17.26 21.14 -2.65
CA ALA A 2 17.50 19.74 -2.99
C ALA A 2 17.16 19.48 -4.47
N SER A 3 17.96 18.68 -5.16
CA SER A 3 17.67 18.21 -6.51
C SER A 3 16.84 16.94 -6.40
N VAL A 4 15.68 16.90 -7.08
CA VAL A 4 14.81 15.73 -7.13
C VAL A 4 14.84 15.19 -8.56
N ALA A 5 15.09 13.88 -8.71
CA ALA A 5 14.97 13.17 -9.98
C ALA A 5 13.66 12.37 -9.98
N TYR A 6 12.90 12.48 -11.08
CA TYR A 6 11.69 11.71 -11.29
C TYR A 6 11.95 10.63 -12.33
N VAL A 7 11.52 9.40 -12.03
CA VAL A 7 11.67 8.25 -12.92
C VAL A 7 10.28 7.65 -13.12
N GLU A 8 9.84 7.49 -14.38
CA GLU A 8 8.65 6.74 -14.72
C GLU A 8 9.02 5.28 -14.90
N ALA A 9 8.62 4.42 -13.97
CA ALA A 9 8.94 3.00 -13.96
C ALA A 9 7.93 2.20 -13.13
N ASP A 10 7.83 0.90 -13.39
CA ASP A 10 7.19 -0.04 -12.49
C ASP A 10 8.16 -0.34 -11.33
N TYR A 11 7.78 -0.02 -10.10
CA TYR A 11 8.65 -0.21 -8.92
C TYR A 11 8.89 -1.69 -8.58
N LEU A 12 8.14 -2.63 -9.16
CA LEU A 12 8.42 -4.05 -9.04
C LEU A 12 9.59 -4.50 -9.94
N ASP A 13 9.79 -3.80 -11.05
CA ASP A 13 10.81 -4.15 -12.06
C ASP A 13 11.97 -3.15 -12.11
N TRP A 14 11.82 -1.99 -11.44
CA TRP A 14 12.84 -0.96 -11.45
C TRP A 14 14.08 -1.35 -10.65
N VAL A 15 15.24 -1.20 -11.29
CA VAL A 15 16.54 -1.45 -10.66
C VAL A 15 17.28 -0.12 -10.51
N PRO A 16 17.53 0.35 -9.28
CA PRO A 16 18.26 1.59 -9.05
C PRO A 16 19.74 1.46 -9.45
N GLN A 17 20.35 2.60 -9.81
CA GLN A 17 21.77 2.65 -10.15
C GLN A 17 22.68 2.81 -8.93
N HIS A 18 22.13 3.11 -7.77
CA HIS A 18 22.84 3.31 -6.50
C HIS A 18 21.93 2.89 -5.34
N ARG A 19 22.52 2.81 -4.15
CA ARG A 19 21.78 2.49 -2.93
C ARG A 19 21.28 3.77 -2.26
N TYR A 20 20.35 3.60 -1.34
CA TYR A 20 19.67 4.68 -0.62
C TYR A 20 19.72 4.46 0.88
N ASP A 21 19.86 5.55 1.65
CA ASP A 21 19.73 5.53 3.10
C ASP A 21 18.29 5.31 3.56
N LEU A 22 17.32 5.69 2.71
CA LEU A 22 15.90 5.61 3.01
C LEU A 22 15.09 5.29 1.75
N VAL A 23 14.21 4.31 1.85
CA VAL A 23 13.15 4.02 0.88
C VAL A 23 11.81 4.29 1.54
N LEU A 24 10.92 5.00 0.86
CA LEU A 24 9.57 5.32 1.32
C LEU A 24 8.53 4.71 0.39
N MET A 25 7.49 4.11 0.96
CA MET A 25 6.28 3.67 0.24
C MET A 25 5.07 3.99 1.10
N ILE A 26 4.30 4.98 0.73
CA ILE A 26 3.19 5.53 1.52
C ILE A 26 1.87 5.43 0.76
N TYR A 27 0.74 5.68 1.45
CA TYR A 27 -0.63 5.53 0.95
C TYR A 27 -1.08 4.08 0.74
N HIS A 28 -0.62 3.17 1.59
CA HIS A 28 -1.00 1.75 1.59
C HIS A 28 -0.64 0.98 0.30
N ASP A 29 0.27 1.50 -0.52
CA ASP A 29 0.69 0.85 -1.77
C ASP A 29 1.24 -0.56 -1.53
N TYR A 30 1.94 -0.78 -0.40
CA TYR A 30 2.39 -2.11 0.00
C TYR A 30 1.23 -3.09 0.16
N ALA A 31 0.15 -2.64 0.79
CA ALA A 31 -1.04 -3.44 1.07
C ALA A 31 -1.88 -3.77 -0.18
N ALA A 32 -1.75 -2.97 -1.24
CA ALA A 32 -2.41 -3.20 -2.53
C ALA A 32 -1.77 -4.31 -3.37
N LEU A 33 -0.56 -4.73 -3.01
CA LEU A 33 0.18 -5.77 -3.71
C LEU A 33 -0.26 -7.17 -3.28
N ALA A 34 -0.30 -8.10 -4.23
CA ALA A 34 -0.44 -9.53 -3.91
C ALA A 34 0.79 -10.04 -3.13
N PRO A 35 0.68 -11.11 -2.31
CA PRO A 35 1.79 -11.61 -1.50
C PRO A 35 3.09 -11.88 -2.29
N ARG A 36 2.96 -12.39 -3.53
CA ARG A 36 4.13 -12.60 -4.41
C ARG A 36 4.78 -11.28 -4.84
N GLN A 37 3.98 -10.26 -5.12
CA GLN A 37 4.47 -8.94 -5.49
C GLN A 37 5.14 -8.23 -4.31
N ARG A 38 4.55 -8.34 -3.09
CA ARG A 38 5.18 -7.84 -1.88
C ARG A 38 6.54 -8.49 -1.62
N ARG A 39 6.64 -9.81 -1.84
CA ARG A 39 7.94 -10.49 -1.74
C ARG A 39 8.95 -9.93 -2.74
N GLN A 40 8.56 -9.76 -4.02
CA GLN A 40 9.42 -9.16 -5.05
C GLN A 40 9.83 -7.72 -4.68
N LEU A 41 8.87 -6.90 -4.22
CA LEU A 41 9.15 -5.56 -3.73
C LEU A 41 10.19 -5.57 -2.60
N LEU A 42 10.03 -6.43 -1.59
CA LEU A 42 10.96 -6.53 -0.47
C LEU A 42 12.35 -6.97 -0.90
N ASP A 43 12.47 -7.90 -1.84
CA ASP A 43 13.76 -8.28 -2.43
C ASP A 43 14.41 -7.10 -3.15
N ASN A 44 13.64 -6.29 -3.89
CA ASN A 44 14.12 -5.07 -4.55
C ASN A 44 14.55 -4.00 -3.53
N VAL A 45 13.71 -3.73 -2.52
CA VAL A 45 14.03 -2.77 -1.44
C VAL A 45 15.29 -3.18 -0.70
N HIS A 46 15.44 -4.47 -0.39
CA HIS A 46 16.66 -4.98 0.26
C HIS A 46 17.91 -4.73 -0.59
N ALA A 47 17.81 -4.88 -1.92
CA ALA A 47 18.93 -4.65 -2.83
C ALA A 47 19.27 -3.17 -2.99
N MET A 48 18.29 -2.27 -2.84
CA MET A 48 18.50 -0.83 -3.02
C MET A 48 18.82 -0.07 -1.73
N LEU A 49 18.73 -0.69 -0.55
CA LEU A 49 19.10 -0.04 0.70
C LEU A 49 20.61 -0.16 0.96
N GLU A 50 21.19 0.90 1.55
CA GLU A 50 22.49 0.82 2.22
C GLU A 50 22.39 -0.14 3.42
N PRO A 51 23.51 -0.71 3.90
CA PRO A 51 23.51 -1.66 5.03
C PRO A 51 22.79 -1.14 6.29
N ASP A 52 22.91 0.16 6.56
CA ASP A 52 22.26 0.85 7.68
C ASP A 52 21.02 1.63 7.24
N GLY A 53 20.56 1.45 6.00
CA GLY A 53 19.39 2.10 5.44
C GLY A 53 18.09 1.61 6.04
N ALA A 54 16.99 2.34 5.81
CA ALA A 54 15.68 2.02 6.34
C ALA A 54 14.60 2.01 5.24
N PHE A 55 13.62 1.13 5.41
CA PHE A 55 12.38 1.13 4.65
C PHE A 55 11.23 1.60 5.55
N LEU A 56 10.61 2.72 5.21
CA LEU A 56 9.40 3.24 5.87
C LEU A 56 8.21 3.09 4.95
N PHE A 57 7.16 2.45 5.43
CA PHE A 57 5.92 2.28 4.68
C PHE A 57 4.72 2.15 5.60
N ASP A 58 3.53 2.35 5.06
CA ASP A 58 2.27 2.24 5.78
C ASP A 58 1.36 1.14 5.20
N VAL A 59 0.50 0.62 6.06
CA VAL A 59 -0.52 -0.37 5.73
C VAL A 59 -1.78 -0.13 6.57
N PRO A 60 -2.98 -0.51 6.08
CA PRO A 60 -4.18 -0.47 6.91
C PRO A 60 -4.14 -1.55 8.00
N SER A 61 -4.67 -1.19 9.17
CA SER A 61 -4.70 -2.05 10.34
C SER A 61 -5.89 -3.02 10.35
N LEU A 62 -5.87 -4.03 11.24
CA LEU A 62 -7.02 -4.88 11.48
C LEU A 62 -8.21 -4.12 12.10
N ALA A 63 -7.96 -3.01 12.83
CA ALA A 63 -9.03 -2.14 13.33
C ALA A 63 -9.77 -1.48 12.16
N ALA A 64 -9.04 -1.00 11.15
CA ALA A 64 -9.68 -0.46 9.93
C ALA A 64 -10.55 -1.49 9.21
N LEU A 65 -10.10 -2.75 9.13
CA LEU A 65 -10.93 -3.82 8.55
C LEU A 65 -12.17 -4.12 9.40
N ALA A 66 -12.03 -4.08 10.73
CA ALA A 66 -13.15 -4.34 11.63
C ALA A 66 -14.25 -3.27 11.49
N ASP A 67 -13.86 -2.01 11.32
CA ASP A 67 -14.75 -0.87 11.17
C ASP A 67 -15.22 -0.64 9.71
N LEU A 68 -14.61 -1.32 8.74
CA LEU A 68 -15.00 -1.20 7.34
C LEU A 68 -16.40 -1.77 7.11
N GLU A 69 -17.31 -0.98 6.58
CA GLU A 69 -18.64 -1.42 6.16
C GLU A 69 -18.68 -1.71 4.66
N GLU A 70 -19.34 -2.80 4.27
CA GLU A 70 -19.65 -3.03 2.85
C GLU A 70 -20.63 -1.97 2.37
N ALA A 71 -20.33 -1.36 1.23
CA ALA A 71 -21.09 -0.24 0.72
C ALA A 71 -21.23 -0.29 -0.81
N THR A 72 -22.29 0.35 -1.28
CA THR A 72 -22.48 0.65 -2.70
C THR A 72 -22.74 2.14 -2.85
N ALA A 73 -21.96 2.78 -3.71
CA ALA A 73 -22.14 4.17 -4.07
C ALA A 73 -22.14 4.33 -5.60
N TYR A 74 -22.84 5.36 -6.08
CA TYR A 74 -22.72 5.76 -7.47
C TYR A 74 -22.86 7.28 -7.59
N ALA A 75 -22.13 7.86 -8.53
CA ALA A 75 -22.20 9.28 -8.81
C ALA A 75 -21.79 9.58 -10.26
N PRO A 76 -22.32 10.67 -10.86
CA PRO A 76 -21.66 11.23 -12.01
C PRO A 76 -20.28 11.75 -11.60
N MET A 77 -19.29 11.54 -12.43
CA MET A 77 -17.90 11.96 -12.20
C MET A 77 -17.37 11.52 -10.83
N LEU A 78 -17.68 10.29 -10.38
CA LEU A 78 -17.23 9.72 -9.10
C LEU A 78 -15.73 9.97 -8.89
N MET A 79 -15.34 10.46 -7.69
CA MET A 79 -13.98 10.93 -7.37
C MET A 79 -13.53 12.12 -8.23
N ASP A 80 -14.44 13.07 -8.47
CA ASP A 80 -14.14 14.35 -9.12
C ASP A 80 -13.40 14.27 -10.46
N GLY A 81 -13.73 13.26 -11.27
CA GLY A 81 -13.14 13.10 -12.59
C GLY A 81 -11.85 12.28 -12.63
N PHE A 82 -11.44 11.66 -11.54
CA PHE A 82 -10.21 10.85 -11.45
C PHE A 82 -10.10 9.77 -12.55
N TRP A 83 -11.21 9.12 -12.89
CA TRP A 83 -11.23 7.97 -13.79
C TRP A 83 -11.21 8.30 -15.28
N SER A 84 -11.63 9.49 -15.66
CA SER A 84 -11.68 9.92 -17.07
C SER A 84 -11.85 11.42 -17.19
N SER A 85 -11.24 12.00 -18.23
CA SER A 85 -11.49 13.38 -18.66
C SER A 85 -12.84 13.58 -19.38
N HIS A 86 -13.54 12.48 -19.72
CA HIS A 86 -14.86 12.51 -20.33
C HIS A 86 -15.95 12.30 -19.27
N PRO A 87 -17.19 12.78 -19.52
CA PRO A 87 -18.31 12.48 -18.65
C PRO A 87 -18.52 10.97 -18.47
N TYR A 88 -18.70 10.53 -17.22
CA TYR A 88 -18.98 9.15 -16.86
C TYR A 88 -19.87 9.04 -15.63
N TYR A 89 -20.48 7.88 -15.44
CA TYR A 89 -21.02 7.45 -14.17
C TYR A 89 -20.06 6.44 -13.55
N GLY A 90 -19.71 6.65 -12.29
CA GLY A 90 -18.92 5.70 -11.51
C GLY A 90 -19.80 4.96 -10.52
N PHE A 91 -19.59 3.66 -10.41
CA PHE A 91 -20.20 2.79 -9.40
C PHE A 91 -19.07 2.21 -8.56
N LEU A 92 -19.18 2.33 -7.24
CA LEU A 92 -18.27 1.74 -6.28
C LEU A 92 -19.04 0.67 -5.49
N ASN A 93 -18.44 -0.51 -5.40
CA ASN A 93 -18.86 -1.55 -4.47
C ASN A 93 -17.68 -1.93 -3.59
N THR A 94 -17.83 -1.79 -2.28
CA THR A 94 -16.85 -2.21 -1.29
C THR A 94 -17.25 -3.57 -0.72
N PHE A 95 -16.34 -4.54 -0.76
CA PHE A 95 -16.50 -5.88 -0.22
C PHE A 95 -15.47 -6.15 0.85
N ARG A 96 -15.85 -6.94 1.84
CA ARG A 96 -15.05 -7.32 3.00
C ARG A 96 -14.86 -8.83 3.06
N TYR A 97 -13.62 -9.28 3.21
CA TYR A 97 -13.24 -10.69 3.35
C TYR A 97 -12.45 -10.88 4.66
N PRO A 98 -13.14 -10.94 5.82
CA PRO A 98 -12.48 -10.97 7.13
C PRO A 98 -11.54 -12.16 7.31
N ASP A 99 -11.91 -13.34 6.81
CA ASP A 99 -11.09 -14.56 6.92
C ASP A 99 -9.78 -14.47 6.12
N ALA A 100 -9.77 -13.66 5.06
CA ALA A 100 -8.58 -13.39 4.26
C ALA A 100 -7.85 -12.11 4.69
N LEU A 101 -8.41 -11.33 5.62
CA LEU A 101 -7.94 -10.02 6.03
C LEU A 101 -7.79 -9.06 4.84
N VAL A 102 -8.77 -9.05 3.94
CA VAL A 102 -8.74 -8.29 2.68
C VAL A 102 -10.03 -7.52 2.48
N SER A 103 -9.94 -6.34 1.90
CA SER A 103 -11.08 -5.65 1.27
C SER A 103 -10.87 -5.50 -0.24
N VAL A 104 -11.97 -5.27 -0.94
CA VAL A 104 -11.97 -5.00 -2.39
C VAL A 104 -12.92 -3.88 -2.69
N ASP A 105 -12.40 -2.83 -3.30
CA ASP A 105 -13.21 -1.83 -3.97
C ASP A 105 -13.29 -2.14 -5.46
N ARG A 106 -14.52 -2.41 -5.93
CA ARG A 106 -14.80 -2.59 -7.34
C ARG A 106 -15.38 -1.31 -7.91
N TYR A 107 -14.63 -0.66 -8.78
CA TYR A 107 -15.06 0.50 -9.52
C TYR A 107 -15.53 0.10 -10.92
N GLU A 108 -16.76 0.48 -11.28
CA GLU A 108 -17.26 0.35 -12.65
C GLU A 108 -17.50 1.73 -13.23
N ILE A 109 -16.78 2.07 -14.28
CA ILE A 109 -16.77 3.39 -14.92
C ILE A 109 -17.45 3.28 -16.28
N VAL A 110 -18.64 3.87 -16.37
CA VAL A 110 -19.50 3.81 -17.56
C VAL A 110 -19.43 5.15 -18.30
N GLU A 111 -18.80 5.14 -19.45
CA GLU A 111 -18.70 6.25 -20.39
C GLU A 111 -19.66 6.01 -21.58
N ALA A 112 -19.89 7.01 -22.40
CA ALA A 112 -20.83 6.91 -23.53
C ALA A 112 -20.52 5.77 -24.54
N ARG A 113 -19.26 5.33 -24.62
CA ARG A 113 -18.81 4.34 -25.62
C ARG A 113 -18.08 3.13 -25.04
N ARG A 114 -17.82 3.10 -23.74
CA ARG A 114 -17.10 1.99 -23.08
C ARG A 114 -17.45 1.89 -21.61
N THR A 115 -17.30 0.70 -21.06
CA THR A 115 -17.30 0.44 -19.63
C THR A 115 -15.96 -0.15 -19.24
N ARG A 116 -15.40 0.30 -18.11
CA ARG A 116 -14.16 -0.23 -17.54
C ARG A 116 -14.41 -0.63 -16.10
N ILE A 117 -13.78 -1.72 -15.66
CA ILE A 117 -13.86 -2.18 -14.29
C ILE A 117 -12.44 -2.20 -13.71
N PHE A 118 -12.31 -1.66 -12.51
CA PHE A 118 -11.06 -1.65 -11.75
C PHE A 118 -11.32 -2.29 -10.38
N TYR A 119 -10.32 -2.96 -9.87
CA TYR A 119 -10.34 -3.54 -8.53
C TYR A 119 -9.16 -2.97 -7.75
N ASN A 120 -9.45 -2.41 -6.58
CA ASN A 120 -8.45 -2.05 -5.60
C ASN A 120 -8.54 -3.02 -4.43
N TRP A 121 -7.48 -3.80 -4.22
CA TRP A 121 -7.36 -4.80 -3.16
C TRP A 121 -6.51 -4.20 -2.05
N LEU A 122 -6.93 -4.36 -0.80
CA LEU A 122 -6.10 -4.02 0.35
C LEU A 122 -6.02 -5.21 1.29
N GLN A 123 -4.80 -5.62 1.61
CA GLN A 123 -4.50 -6.53 2.71
C GLN A 123 -4.40 -5.73 3.99
N TYR A 124 -4.94 -6.25 5.09
CA TYR A 124 -4.89 -5.63 6.41
C TYR A 124 -3.91 -6.38 7.30
N PHE A 125 -3.26 -5.64 8.20
CA PHE A 125 -2.19 -6.17 9.03
C PHE A 125 -2.37 -5.79 10.50
N ASP A 126 -1.77 -6.59 11.36
CA ASP A 126 -1.35 -6.20 12.70
C ASP A 126 0.19 -6.14 12.76
N PRO A 127 0.78 -5.57 13.82
CA PRO A 127 2.24 -5.48 13.94
C PRO A 127 2.95 -6.84 13.86
N GLU A 128 2.35 -7.90 14.39
CA GLU A 128 2.94 -9.23 14.45
C GLU A 128 2.99 -9.87 13.05
N SER A 129 1.88 -9.88 12.33
CA SER A 129 1.80 -10.44 10.97
C SER A 129 2.68 -9.67 9.99
N LEU A 130 2.74 -8.33 10.13
CA LEU A 130 3.60 -7.48 9.32
C LEU A 130 5.08 -7.80 9.58
N ALA A 131 5.49 -7.86 10.84
CA ALA A 131 6.86 -8.20 11.22
C ALA A 131 7.26 -9.62 10.75
N ALA A 132 6.34 -10.59 10.85
CA ALA A 132 6.56 -11.94 10.38
C ALA A 132 6.78 -11.99 8.86
N GLU A 133 5.98 -11.26 8.07
CA GLU A 133 6.15 -11.17 6.61
C GLU A 133 7.52 -10.55 6.26
N LEU A 134 7.89 -9.45 6.89
CA LEU A 134 9.17 -8.76 6.69
C LEU A 134 10.37 -9.64 7.05
N ALA A 135 10.29 -10.38 8.16
CA ALA A 135 11.35 -11.29 8.58
C ALA A 135 11.64 -12.36 7.52
N THR A 136 10.61 -12.90 6.83
CA THR A 136 10.81 -13.88 5.74
C THR A 136 11.59 -13.30 4.55
N ALA A 137 11.57 -11.98 4.39
CA ALA A 137 12.28 -11.26 3.34
C ALA A 137 13.66 -10.72 3.78
N GLY A 138 14.08 -11.02 5.00
CA GLY A 138 15.38 -10.59 5.52
C GLY A 138 15.39 -9.18 6.08
N PHE A 139 14.25 -8.72 6.63
CA PHE A 139 14.16 -7.46 7.34
C PHE A 139 13.89 -7.67 8.83
N THR A 140 14.37 -6.74 9.63
CA THR A 140 13.97 -6.56 11.04
C THR A 140 13.16 -5.27 11.14
N VAL A 141 12.03 -5.33 11.83
CA VAL A 141 11.21 -4.15 12.13
C VAL A 141 11.80 -3.49 13.39
N ASP A 142 12.24 -2.24 13.24
CA ASP A 142 12.75 -1.43 14.36
C ASP A 142 11.60 -0.82 15.15
N GLU A 143 10.57 -0.33 14.45
CA GLU A 143 9.48 0.39 15.07
C GLU A 143 8.18 0.22 14.25
N VAL A 144 7.04 0.18 14.95
CA VAL A 144 5.70 0.29 14.36
C VAL A 144 4.97 1.41 15.10
N VAL A 145 4.49 2.38 14.34
CA VAL A 145 3.77 3.57 14.83
C VAL A 145 2.40 3.68 14.18
N GLY A 146 1.56 4.60 14.65
CA GLY A 146 0.18 4.74 14.18
C GLY A 146 0.03 5.38 12.80
N ASP A 147 1.05 6.11 12.32
CA ASP A 147 1.09 6.73 11.00
C ASP A 147 2.53 7.06 10.59
N VAL A 148 2.75 7.47 9.34
CA VAL A 148 4.08 7.82 8.83
C VAL A 148 4.68 9.08 9.46
N ALA A 149 3.92 9.86 10.21
CA ALA A 149 4.40 11.03 10.96
C ALA A 149 4.86 10.66 12.38
N GLY A 150 4.76 9.38 12.78
CA GLY A 150 5.16 8.89 14.10
C GLY A 150 4.07 9.02 15.15
N GLY A 151 2.80 9.02 14.75
CA GLY A 151 1.66 9.01 15.67
C GLY A 151 1.66 7.79 16.58
N GLU A 152 1.05 7.92 17.77
CA GLU A 152 0.95 6.81 18.72
C GLU A 152 0.08 5.68 18.16
N LEU A 153 0.61 4.45 18.20
CA LEU A 153 -0.14 3.26 17.82
C LEU A 153 -1.05 2.82 18.98
N GLY A 154 -2.35 2.82 18.72
CA GLY A 154 -3.35 2.37 19.67
C GLY A 154 -4.27 1.29 19.10
N PRO A 155 -5.13 0.66 19.95
CA PRO A 155 -6.04 -0.41 19.49
C PRO A 155 -7.04 0.02 18.41
N ALA A 156 -7.31 1.32 18.31
CA ALA A 156 -8.23 1.90 17.32
C ALA A 156 -7.49 2.60 16.16
N SER A 157 -6.17 2.48 16.06
CA SER A 157 -5.44 3.04 14.91
C SER A 157 -5.85 2.33 13.64
N HIS A 158 -6.30 3.07 12.63
CA HIS A 158 -6.74 2.51 11.34
C HIS A 158 -5.59 2.24 10.38
N GLU A 159 -4.40 2.71 10.68
CA GLU A 159 -3.19 2.45 9.92
C GLU A 159 -2.02 2.10 10.84
N LEU A 160 -1.00 1.51 10.27
CA LEU A 160 0.29 1.20 10.86
C LEU A 160 1.36 1.72 9.93
N ALA A 161 2.38 2.38 10.47
CA ALA A 161 3.59 2.63 9.72
C ALA A 161 4.76 1.84 10.34
N ALA A 162 5.54 1.20 9.52
CA ALA A 162 6.68 0.38 9.94
C ALA A 162 7.99 0.95 9.44
N VAL A 163 8.97 1.00 10.31
CA VAL A 163 10.39 1.23 9.98
C VAL A 163 11.10 -0.11 10.04
N ALA A 164 11.62 -0.56 8.92
CA ALA A 164 12.32 -1.84 8.80
C ALA A 164 13.73 -1.66 8.23
N ARG A 165 14.66 -2.49 8.68
CA ARG A 165 16.05 -2.51 8.20
C ARG A 165 16.42 -3.85 7.60
N PRO A 166 17.25 -3.85 6.55
CA PRO A 166 17.77 -5.10 5.99
C PRO A 166 18.67 -5.80 7.01
N ASN A 167 18.48 -7.11 7.16
CA ASN A 167 19.39 -7.92 7.95
C ASN A 167 20.75 -8.03 7.24
N ALA A 168 21.84 -8.05 8.00
CA ALA A 168 23.16 -8.34 7.45
C ALA A 168 23.13 -9.72 6.76
N ARG A 169 23.58 -9.78 5.52
CA ARG A 169 23.74 -11.03 4.75
C ARG A 169 25.08 -11.66 5.03
#